data_7d460da6c13b8ff747bcddb2578acef3
#
_entry.id   7d460da6c13b8ff747bcddb2578acef3
#
_cell.length_a   1.000
_cell.length_b   1.000
_cell.length_c   1.000
_cell.angle_alpha   90.00
_cell.angle_beta   90.00
_cell.angle_gamma   90.00
#
_symmetry.space_group_name_H-M   'P 1'
#
loop_
_entity.id
_entity.type
_entity.pdbx_description
1 polymer ?
#
loop_
_entity_poly.entity_id
_entity_poly.type
_entity_poly.pdbx_seq_one_letter_code
_entity_poly.pdbx_strand_id
1 'polypeptide(L)'
;KKHDRKVAFAGFSMIQNLEVALRSGVIKVPKDTVVKMEDLIKLPDNKITIVCTGSQGEFNAVLNRMATGAHKYVKIKGSDVVVLSSNPIPGNEKYVVRTVDGLMREGGEIIQNGKTHLTGIGPLHLSGHGYYDDHVRVINAVKPKYYLPNHGEFHMLVHNARLAEKECGIPRQNIFVCDPGDIIEFTSDGAHKIGRIIHSGGTMYDDAGAVVSEVVLKDRIHMSQEGIFIVILTVQRGTG
;
A
#
# COMPACT_ATOMS: atom_id res chain seq x y z
N LYS A 1 9.37 4.91 -28.47
CA LYS A 1 10.02 4.85 -29.81
C LYS A 1 10.73 3.51 -30.04
N LYS A 2 11.56 3.02 -29.08
CA LYS A 2 12.37 1.79 -29.27
C LYS A 2 11.51 0.57 -29.62
N HIS A 3 10.32 0.44 -29.09
CA HIS A 3 9.43 -0.70 -29.27
C HIS A 3 8.16 -0.37 -30.06
N ASP A 4 8.04 0.85 -30.56
CA ASP A 4 6.90 1.33 -31.36
C ASP A 4 5.55 1.03 -30.69
N ARG A 5 5.46 1.28 -29.37
CA ARG A 5 4.23 1.09 -28.58
C ARG A 5 3.62 2.44 -28.20
N LYS A 6 2.31 2.50 -28.18
CA LYS A 6 1.52 3.58 -27.57
C LYS A 6 1.25 3.25 -26.12
N VAL A 7 1.15 4.29 -25.29
CA VAL A 7 0.97 4.13 -23.83
C VAL A 7 -0.31 4.84 -23.40
N ALA A 8 -1.14 4.17 -22.64
CA ALA A 8 -2.24 4.80 -21.93
C ALA A 8 -2.05 4.67 -20.42
N PHE A 9 -2.52 5.69 -19.69
CA PHE A 9 -2.54 5.70 -18.24
C PHE A 9 -3.96 5.49 -17.74
N ALA A 10 -4.14 4.65 -16.74
CA ALA A 10 -5.43 4.31 -16.16
C ALA A 10 -5.40 4.44 -14.63
N GLY A 11 -6.40 5.12 -14.10
CA GLY A 11 -6.49 5.51 -12.69
C GLY A 11 -6.31 7.01 -12.52
N PHE A 12 -7.17 7.61 -11.71
CA PHE A 12 -7.25 9.07 -11.55
C PHE A 12 -5.92 9.69 -11.11
N SER A 13 -5.32 9.17 -10.03
CA SER A 13 -4.04 9.66 -9.52
C SER A 13 -2.90 9.50 -10.53
N MET A 14 -2.90 8.41 -11.30
CA MET A 14 -1.87 8.14 -12.31
C MET A 14 -1.94 9.16 -13.46
N ILE A 15 -3.14 9.51 -13.91
CA ILE A 15 -3.35 10.52 -14.95
C ILE A 15 -2.94 11.90 -14.45
N GLN A 16 -3.34 12.30 -13.24
CA GLN A 16 -2.93 13.57 -12.65
C GLN A 16 -1.41 13.70 -12.49
N ASN A 17 -0.76 12.66 -11.98
CA ASN A 17 0.69 12.65 -11.82
C ASN A 17 1.42 12.77 -13.17
N LEU A 18 0.92 12.11 -14.20
CA LEU A 18 1.46 12.25 -15.56
C LEU A 18 1.33 13.70 -16.04
N GLU A 19 0.17 14.32 -15.88
CA GLU A 19 -0.05 15.71 -16.30
C GLU A 19 0.89 16.68 -15.58
N VAL A 20 1.07 16.52 -14.28
CA VAL A 20 2.02 17.33 -13.49
C VAL A 20 3.44 17.12 -13.98
N ALA A 21 3.87 15.87 -14.19
CA ALA A 21 5.21 15.54 -14.63
C ALA A 21 5.52 16.07 -16.05
N LEU A 22 4.53 16.07 -16.93
CA LEU A 22 4.67 16.65 -18.28
C LEU A 22 4.75 18.18 -18.22
N ARG A 23 3.89 18.84 -17.44
CA ARG A 23 3.86 20.30 -17.27
C ARG A 23 5.14 20.83 -16.62
N SER A 24 5.67 20.13 -15.63
CA SER A 24 6.93 20.51 -14.95
C SER A 24 8.18 20.19 -15.77
N GLY A 25 8.05 19.48 -16.89
CA GLY A 25 9.18 19.09 -17.74
C GLY A 25 10.06 17.97 -17.17
N VAL A 26 9.67 17.38 -16.03
CA VAL A 26 10.36 16.23 -15.41
C VAL A 26 10.34 15.02 -16.35
N ILE A 27 9.24 14.84 -17.08
CA ILE A 27 9.12 13.80 -18.10
C ILE A 27 8.95 14.46 -19.46
N LYS A 28 9.74 14.02 -20.43
CA LYS A 28 9.61 14.41 -21.83
C LYS A 28 9.24 13.18 -22.64
N VAL A 29 8.03 13.17 -23.19
CA VAL A 29 7.53 12.07 -24.03
C VAL A 29 7.43 12.52 -25.47
N PRO A 30 7.81 11.68 -26.44
CA PRO A 30 7.59 11.98 -27.86
C PRO A 30 6.10 12.23 -28.13
N LYS A 31 5.84 13.15 -29.06
CA LYS A 31 4.46 13.44 -29.50
C LYS A 31 3.75 12.13 -29.90
N ASP A 32 2.48 12.03 -29.57
CA ASP A 32 1.61 10.90 -29.89
C ASP A 32 2.02 9.54 -29.26
N THR A 33 2.94 9.53 -28.29
CA THR A 33 3.27 8.31 -27.53
C THR A 33 2.20 7.99 -26.49
N VAL A 34 1.74 9.00 -25.75
CA VAL A 34 0.65 8.87 -24.78
C VAL A 34 -0.66 9.15 -25.50
N VAL A 35 -1.61 8.22 -25.38
CA VAL A 35 -2.93 8.29 -26.01
C VAL A 35 -4.02 7.99 -24.97
N LYS A 36 -5.26 8.34 -25.31
CA LYS A 36 -6.40 7.99 -24.46
C LYS A 36 -6.69 6.49 -24.54
N MET A 37 -7.29 5.94 -23.49
CA MET A 37 -7.62 4.52 -23.42
C MET A 37 -8.53 4.07 -24.57
N GLU A 38 -9.51 4.92 -24.94
CA GLU A 38 -10.45 4.65 -26.03
C GLU A 38 -9.79 4.52 -27.40
N ASP A 39 -8.63 5.18 -27.59
CA ASP A 39 -7.86 5.10 -28.83
C ASP A 39 -6.85 3.96 -28.79
N LEU A 40 -6.29 3.69 -27.60
CA LEU A 40 -5.34 2.61 -27.42
C LEU A 40 -5.92 1.25 -27.79
N ILE A 41 -7.15 0.95 -27.33
CA ILE A 41 -7.82 -0.35 -27.55
C ILE A 41 -8.16 -0.64 -29.03
N LYS A 42 -8.03 0.33 -29.91
CA LYS A 42 -8.20 0.15 -31.35
C LYS A 42 -6.92 -0.35 -32.04
N LEU A 43 -5.81 -0.36 -31.32
CA LEU A 43 -4.50 -0.78 -31.83
C LEU A 43 -4.29 -2.30 -31.64
N PRO A 44 -3.40 -2.91 -32.42
CA PRO A 44 -2.97 -4.28 -32.19
C PRO A 44 -2.33 -4.45 -30.79
N ASP A 45 -2.58 -5.59 -30.12
CA ASP A 45 -2.14 -5.85 -28.75
C ASP A 45 -0.63 -5.64 -28.55
N ASN A 46 0.19 -6.05 -29.52
CA ASN A 46 1.65 -5.86 -29.50
C ASN A 46 2.12 -4.40 -29.60
N LYS A 47 1.21 -3.47 -29.86
CA LYS A 47 1.47 -2.02 -29.89
C LYS A 47 0.96 -1.28 -28.65
N ILE A 48 0.43 -2.01 -27.68
CA ILE A 48 -0.22 -1.44 -26.50
C ILE A 48 0.68 -1.60 -25.25
N THR A 49 0.73 -0.54 -24.46
CA THR A 49 1.24 -0.59 -23.08
C THR A 49 0.28 0.21 -22.20
N ILE A 50 -0.10 -0.35 -21.07
CA ILE A 50 -0.99 0.31 -20.11
C ILE A 50 -0.24 0.47 -18.79
N VAL A 51 -0.24 1.69 -18.23
CA VAL A 51 0.27 1.98 -16.90
C VAL A 51 -0.94 2.28 -16.00
N CYS A 52 -1.12 1.51 -14.96
CA CYS A 52 -2.33 1.62 -14.13
C CYS A 52 -2.05 1.53 -12.63
N THR A 53 -3.03 1.95 -11.84
CA THR A 53 -3.06 1.79 -10.37
C THR A 53 -3.58 0.42 -9.97
N GLY A 54 -3.35 0.02 -8.70
CA GLY A 54 -3.93 -1.19 -8.14
C GLY A 54 -2.93 -2.28 -7.77
N SER A 55 -1.65 -1.93 -7.68
CA SER A 55 -0.59 -2.89 -7.32
C SER A 55 -0.66 -3.39 -5.87
N GLN A 56 -1.48 -2.78 -5.02
CA GLN A 56 -1.75 -3.19 -3.64
C GLN A 56 -3.03 -4.01 -3.49
N GLY A 57 -3.72 -4.31 -4.59
CA GLY A 57 -4.94 -5.12 -4.61
C GLY A 57 -6.19 -4.38 -4.12
N GLU A 58 -6.19 -3.05 -4.17
CA GLU A 58 -7.32 -2.23 -3.75
C GLU A 58 -8.56 -2.54 -4.59
N PHE A 59 -9.71 -2.69 -3.94
CA PHE A 59 -10.95 -3.20 -4.54
C PHE A 59 -11.41 -2.41 -5.79
N ASN A 60 -11.35 -1.08 -5.72
CA ASN A 60 -11.79 -0.20 -6.81
C ASN A 60 -10.69 0.16 -7.80
N ALA A 61 -9.47 -0.35 -7.62
CA ALA A 61 -8.35 -0.02 -8.48
C ALA A 61 -8.50 -0.61 -9.88
N VAL A 62 -7.81 0.01 -10.83
CA VAL A 62 -7.89 -0.38 -12.25
C VAL A 62 -7.44 -1.82 -12.44
N LEU A 63 -6.32 -2.22 -11.83
CA LEU A 63 -5.78 -3.57 -11.98
C LEU A 63 -6.72 -4.64 -11.41
N ASN A 64 -7.38 -4.38 -10.27
CA ASN A 64 -8.35 -5.32 -9.71
C ASN A 64 -9.59 -5.46 -10.59
N ARG A 65 -10.05 -4.37 -11.21
CA ARG A 65 -11.15 -4.44 -12.19
C ARG A 65 -10.76 -5.24 -13.46
N MET A 66 -9.49 -5.18 -13.87
CA MET A 66 -8.96 -6.04 -14.94
C MET A 66 -8.93 -7.51 -14.49
N ALA A 67 -8.45 -7.78 -13.28
CA ALA A 67 -8.39 -9.12 -12.70
C ALA A 67 -9.76 -9.80 -12.50
N THR A 68 -10.82 -9.02 -12.40
CA THR A 68 -12.22 -9.52 -12.26
C THR A 68 -13.02 -9.44 -13.56
N GLY A 69 -12.38 -9.08 -14.68
CA GLY A 69 -13.07 -8.87 -15.96
C GLY A 69 -14.02 -7.67 -15.99
N ALA A 70 -14.07 -6.85 -14.94
CA ALA A 70 -15.00 -5.72 -14.81
C ALA A 70 -14.47 -4.40 -15.43
N HIS A 71 -13.27 -4.40 -16.00
CA HIS A 71 -12.73 -3.19 -16.61
C HIS A 71 -13.42 -2.90 -17.96
N LYS A 72 -13.83 -1.63 -18.15
CA LYS A 72 -14.66 -1.22 -19.30
C LYS A 72 -14.00 -1.50 -20.66
N TYR A 73 -12.70 -1.26 -20.77
CA TYR A 73 -12.00 -1.27 -22.05
C TYR A 73 -11.04 -2.44 -22.22
N VAL A 74 -10.48 -2.96 -21.13
CA VAL A 74 -9.39 -3.94 -21.17
C VAL A 74 -9.88 -5.27 -20.64
N LYS A 75 -9.69 -6.31 -21.42
CA LYS A 75 -9.82 -7.72 -21.03
C LYS A 75 -8.44 -8.34 -21.10
N ILE A 76 -7.99 -8.97 -20.04
CA ILE A 76 -6.71 -9.69 -20.01
C ILE A 76 -6.81 -10.92 -20.90
N LYS A 77 -5.75 -11.23 -21.60
CA LYS A 77 -5.64 -12.34 -22.54
C LYS A 77 -4.37 -13.14 -22.28
N GLY A 78 -4.31 -14.36 -22.78
CA GLY A 78 -3.14 -15.25 -22.63
C GLY A 78 -1.82 -14.73 -23.24
N SER A 79 -1.88 -13.70 -24.07
CA SER A 79 -0.70 -13.02 -24.64
C SER A 79 -0.24 -11.81 -23.85
N ASP A 80 -0.97 -11.42 -22.80
CA ASP A 80 -0.66 -10.22 -22.03
C ASP A 80 0.33 -10.51 -20.90
N VAL A 81 1.26 -9.60 -20.73
CA VAL A 81 2.23 -9.62 -19.62
C VAL A 81 1.91 -8.48 -18.66
N VAL A 82 1.65 -8.82 -17.41
CA VAL A 82 1.41 -7.85 -16.34
C VAL A 82 2.62 -7.76 -15.43
N VAL A 83 3.23 -6.59 -15.38
CA VAL A 83 4.40 -6.32 -14.54
C VAL A 83 3.98 -5.57 -13.28
N LEU A 84 4.16 -6.17 -12.11
CA LEU A 84 3.95 -5.55 -10.82
C LEU A 84 5.26 -4.89 -10.35
N SER A 85 5.39 -3.59 -10.60
CA SER A 85 6.53 -2.77 -10.18
C SER A 85 6.32 -2.20 -8.78
N SER A 86 6.01 -3.08 -7.82
CA SER A 86 5.79 -2.72 -6.41
C SER A 86 6.01 -3.92 -5.52
N ASN A 87 6.30 -3.66 -4.23
CA ASN A 87 6.20 -4.67 -3.19
C ASN A 87 4.88 -4.48 -2.41
N PRO A 88 4.25 -5.55 -1.94
CA PRO A 88 3.10 -5.45 -1.06
C PRO A 88 3.45 -4.64 0.20
N ILE A 89 2.59 -3.70 0.57
CA ILE A 89 2.65 -3.06 1.88
C ILE A 89 2.22 -4.11 2.92
N PRO A 90 2.90 -4.20 4.09
CA PRO A 90 2.50 -5.12 5.14
C PRO A 90 1.00 -5.04 5.46
N GLY A 91 0.32 -6.19 5.42
CA GLY A 91 -1.13 -6.30 5.56
C GLY A 91 -1.92 -6.38 4.24
N ASN A 92 -1.34 -5.99 3.11
CA ASN A 92 -2.00 -6.05 1.80
C ASN A 92 -1.70 -7.34 1.02
N GLU A 93 -0.89 -8.25 1.55
CA GLU A 93 -0.40 -9.44 0.84
C GLU A 93 -1.54 -10.29 0.28
N LYS A 94 -2.61 -10.50 1.06
CA LYS A 94 -3.78 -11.28 0.63
C LYS A 94 -4.52 -10.62 -0.53
N TYR A 95 -4.62 -9.30 -0.53
CA TYR A 95 -5.28 -8.56 -1.61
C TYR A 95 -4.46 -8.60 -2.89
N VAL A 96 -3.13 -8.46 -2.78
CA VAL A 96 -2.21 -8.57 -3.92
C VAL A 96 -2.27 -9.98 -4.51
N VAL A 97 -2.20 -11.03 -3.68
CA VAL A 97 -2.31 -12.43 -4.14
C VAL A 97 -3.65 -12.66 -4.86
N ARG A 98 -4.76 -12.19 -4.30
CA ARG A 98 -6.09 -12.31 -4.94
C ARG A 98 -6.14 -11.63 -6.32
N THR A 99 -5.53 -10.45 -6.44
CA THR A 99 -5.46 -9.74 -7.72
C THR A 99 -4.61 -10.49 -8.73
N VAL A 100 -3.45 -11.00 -8.31
CA VAL A 100 -2.57 -11.84 -9.15
C VAL A 100 -3.30 -13.09 -9.63
N ASP A 101 -3.94 -13.82 -8.72
CA ASP A 101 -4.73 -15.02 -9.07
C ASP A 101 -5.85 -14.70 -10.08
N GLY A 102 -6.52 -13.56 -9.91
CA GLY A 102 -7.53 -13.10 -10.85
C GLY A 102 -6.96 -12.86 -12.25
N LEU A 103 -5.85 -12.13 -12.34
CA LEU A 103 -5.17 -11.86 -13.62
C LEU A 103 -4.69 -13.14 -14.30
N MET A 104 -4.17 -14.09 -13.54
CA MET A 104 -3.73 -15.41 -14.08
C MET A 104 -4.91 -16.25 -14.54
N ARG A 105 -6.07 -16.21 -13.88
CA ARG A 105 -7.29 -16.89 -14.34
C ARG A 105 -7.80 -16.33 -15.67
N GLU A 106 -7.63 -15.03 -15.89
CA GLU A 106 -7.92 -14.37 -17.17
C GLU A 106 -6.85 -14.71 -18.25
N GLY A 107 -5.79 -15.41 -17.89
CA GLY A 107 -4.73 -15.90 -18.79
C GLY A 107 -3.46 -15.06 -18.83
N GLY A 108 -3.37 -13.95 -18.10
CA GLY A 108 -2.20 -13.07 -18.11
C GLY A 108 -0.95 -13.72 -17.49
N GLU A 109 0.21 -13.44 -18.09
CA GLU A 109 1.51 -13.77 -17.49
C GLU A 109 1.89 -12.69 -16.48
N ILE A 110 2.22 -13.09 -15.24
CA ILE A 110 2.52 -12.15 -14.16
C ILE A 110 4.01 -12.13 -13.84
N ILE A 111 4.61 -10.96 -13.89
CA ILE A 111 6.00 -10.73 -13.50
C ILE A 111 6.03 -9.85 -12.24
N GLN A 112 6.60 -10.38 -11.16
CA GLN A 112 6.74 -9.70 -9.87
C GLN A 112 8.21 -9.58 -9.47
N ASN A 113 8.53 -8.58 -8.65
CA ASN A 113 9.86 -8.40 -8.10
C ASN A 113 10.27 -9.63 -7.27
N GLY A 114 11.40 -10.25 -7.62
CA GLY A 114 11.92 -11.45 -6.95
C GLY A 114 11.10 -12.73 -7.15
N LYS A 115 10.04 -12.72 -7.96
CA LYS A 115 9.16 -13.88 -8.22
C LYS A 115 8.93 -14.07 -9.72
N THR A 116 9.99 -14.03 -10.52
CA THR A 116 9.91 -14.30 -11.94
C THR A 116 10.87 -15.41 -12.34
N HIS A 117 10.44 -16.27 -13.26
CA HIS A 117 11.29 -17.28 -13.88
C HIS A 117 12.16 -16.69 -15.01
N LEU A 118 11.93 -15.45 -15.39
CA LEU A 118 12.70 -14.78 -16.43
C LEU A 118 14.06 -14.34 -15.90
N THR A 119 15.11 -14.84 -16.52
CA THR A 119 16.50 -14.48 -16.20
C THR A 119 16.88 -13.15 -16.87
N GLY A 120 17.75 -12.36 -16.21
CA GLY A 120 18.24 -11.11 -16.76
C GLY A 120 17.31 -9.89 -16.62
N ILE A 121 16.17 -10.05 -15.94
CA ILE A 121 15.35 -8.92 -15.53
C ILE A 121 15.93 -8.39 -14.20
N GLY A 122 16.35 -7.13 -14.22
CA GLY A 122 16.79 -6.42 -13.02
C GLY A 122 15.64 -6.19 -12.03
N PRO A 123 15.90 -5.50 -10.91
CA PRO A 123 14.86 -5.21 -9.93
C PRO A 123 13.72 -4.42 -10.60
N LEU A 124 12.50 -4.93 -10.48
CA LEU A 124 11.30 -4.30 -11.04
C LEU A 124 10.81 -3.12 -10.20
N HIS A 125 11.22 -3.07 -8.94
CA HIS A 125 10.85 -2.04 -7.99
C HIS A 125 12.07 -1.63 -7.17
N LEU A 126 12.28 -0.32 -7.08
CA LEU A 126 13.21 0.28 -6.13
C LEU A 126 12.39 0.89 -5.00
N SER A 127 12.74 0.58 -3.76
CA SER A 127 12.08 1.17 -2.59
C SER A 127 12.20 2.69 -2.63
N GLY A 128 11.09 3.38 -2.36
CA GLY A 128 11.10 4.83 -2.09
C GLY A 128 11.52 5.17 -0.67
N HIS A 129 11.62 4.16 0.22
CA HIS A 129 12.10 4.34 1.58
C HIS A 129 13.62 4.25 1.61
N GLY A 130 14.24 5.06 2.49
CA GLY A 130 15.69 5.02 2.71
C GLY A 130 16.14 3.68 3.29
N TYR A 131 17.31 3.23 2.87
CA TYR A 131 18.00 2.09 3.47
C TYR A 131 18.82 2.53 4.68
N TYR A 132 19.48 1.58 5.32
CA TYR A 132 20.31 1.80 6.49
C TYR A 132 21.28 2.99 6.33
N ASP A 133 22.05 3.01 5.25
CA ASP A 133 23.03 4.07 4.98
C ASP A 133 22.39 5.44 4.73
N ASP A 134 21.17 5.47 4.17
CA ASP A 134 20.45 6.71 3.95
C ASP A 134 20.00 7.33 5.28
N HIS A 135 19.52 6.49 6.22
CA HIS A 135 19.21 6.95 7.58
C HIS A 135 20.44 7.54 8.27
N VAL A 136 21.58 6.84 8.20
CA VAL A 136 22.86 7.34 8.77
C VAL A 136 23.24 8.69 8.15
N ARG A 137 23.15 8.82 6.83
CA ARG A 137 23.45 10.08 6.13
C ARG A 137 22.55 11.23 6.55
N VAL A 138 21.25 10.99 6.65
CA VAL A 138 20.28 12.02 7.04
C VAL A 138 20.51 12.46 8.49
N ILE A 139 20.65 11.52 9.41
CA ILE A 139 20.89 11.83 10.83
C ILE A 139 22.19 12.62 11.02
N ASN A 140 23.27 12.19 10.35
CA ASN A 140 24.57 12.88 10.41
C ASN A 140 24.56 14.27 9.74
N ALA A 141 23.72 14.47 8.72
CA ALA A 141 23.54 15.78 8.08
C ALA A 141 22.78 16.75 8.99
N VAL A 142 21.73 16.28 9.67
CA VAL A 142 20.90 17.10 10.57
C VAL A 142 21.57 17.32 11.93
N LYS A 143 22.30 16.32 12.45
CA LYS A 143 22.94 16.31 13.77
C LYS A 143 21.96 16.68 14.90
N PRO A 144 20.83 15.98 15.04
CA PRO A 144 19.81 16.34 16.01
C PRO A 144 20.30 16.12 17.44
N LYS A 145 19.92 17.04 18.35
CA LYS A 145 20.19 16.87 19.78
C LYS A 145 19.33 15.74 20.38
N TYR A 146 18.07 15.62 19.92
CA TYR A 146 17.13 14.58 20.32
C TYR A 146 16.64 13.83 19.09
N TYR A 147 16.39 12.54 19.24
CA TYR A 147 15.96 11.68 18.16
C TYR A 147 14.75 10.85 18.54
N LEU A 148 13.68 10.92 17.72
CA LEU A 148 12.47 10.16 17.89
C LEU A 148 12.22 9.41 16.59
N PRO A 149 12.52 8.10 16.50
CA PRO A 149 12.14 7.30 15.37
C PRO A 149 10.61 7.22 15.27
N ASN A 150 10.10 7.37 14.06
CA ASN A 150 8.67 7.39 13.80
C ASN A 150 8.35 6.61 12.51
N HIS A 151 7.07 6.28 12.30
CA HIS A 151 6.56 5.62 11.12
C HIS A 151 7.11 4.19 10.93
N GLY A 152 6.69 3.29 11.79
CA GLY A 152 7.04 1.88 11.73
C GLY A 152 6.48 1.11 12.93
N GLU A 153 6.57 -0.21 12.88
CA GLU A 153 6.26 -1.05 14.02
C GLU A 153 7.32 -0.89 15.12
N PHE A 154 6.98 -1.21 16.36
CA PHE A 154 7.85 -0.96 17.52
C PHE A 154 9.27 -1.51 17.36
N HIS A 155 9.42 -2.73 16.82
CA HIS A 155 10.74 -3.31 16.57
C HIS A 155 11.56 -2.49 15.55
N MET A 156 10.92 -1.92 14.53
CA MET A 156 11.57 -1.05 13.54
C MET A 156 12.06 0.24 14.20
N LEU A 157 11.25 0.83 15.08
CA LEU A 157 11.63 2.02 15.84
C LEU A 157 12.84 1.73 16.75
N VAL A 158 12.85 0.57 17.41
CA VAL A 158 13.99 0.13 18.25
C VAL A 158 15.26 -0.05 17.43
N HIS A 159 15.16 -0.68 16.24
CA HIS A 159 16.33 -0.84 15.36
C HIS A 159 16.86 0.50 14.86
N ASN A 160 15.98 1.41 14.50
CA ASN A 160 16.36 2.75 14.05
C ASN A 160 16.97 3.59 15.18
N ALA A 161 16.46 3.47 16.41
CA ALA A 161 17.05 4.08 17.60
C ALA A 161 18.48 3.59 17.86
N ARG A 162 18.71 2.26 17.73
CA ARG A 162 20.05 1.66 17.87
C ARG A 162 21.03 2.14 16.79
N LEU A 163 20.54 2.33 15.55
CA LEU A 163 21.31 2.92 14.47
C LEU A 163 21.75 4.34 14.83
N ALA A 164 20.80 5.17 15.30
CA ALA A 164 21.10 6.56 15.69
C ALA A 164 22.14 6.65 16.82
N GLU A 165 22.06 5.73 17.79
CA GLU A 165 23.02 5.64 18.88
C GLU A 165 24.42 5.21 18.39
N LYS A 166 24.48 4.07 17.67
CA LYS A 166 25.74 3.41 17.33
C LYS A 166 26.50 4.07 16.19
N GLU A 167 25.78 4.44 15.12
CA GLU A 167 26.38 4.94 13.89
C GLU A 167 26.45 6.47 13.83
N CYS A 168 25.53 7.16 14.54
CA CYS A 168 25.44 8.62 14.48
C CYS A 168 25.84 9.28 15.81
N GLY A 169 26.17 8.49 16.85
CA GLY A 169 26.69 9.01 18.12
C GLY A 169 25.68 9.80 18.95
N ILE A 170 24.38 9.63 18.72
CA ILE A 170 23.35 10.30 19.55
C ILE A 170 23.30 9.59 20.91
N PRO A 171 23.49 10.33 22.03
CA PRO A 171 23.44 9.73 23.37
C PRO A 171 22.11 9.02 23.62
N ARG A 172 22.14 7.81 24.20
CA ARG A 172 20.95 6.99 24.43
C ARG A 172 19.83 7.73 25.17
N GLN A 173 20.17 8.57 26.14
CA GLN A 173 19.21 9.40 26.90
C GLN A 173 18.49 10.45 26.04
N ASN A 174 19.01 10.75 24.85
CA ASN A 174 18.42 11.69 23.92
C ASN A 174 17.58 10.99 22.81
N ILE A 175 17.43 9.67 22.90
CA ILE A 175 16.67 8.87 21.92
C ILE A 175 15.40 8.34 22.60
N PHE A 176 14.25 8.71 22.04
CA PHE A 176 12.93 8.35 22.56
C PHE A 176 12.22 7.41 21.60
N VAL A 177 12.08 6.14 21.98
CA VAL A 177 11.19 5.19 21.29
C VAL A 177 9.84 5.27 21.97
N CYS A 178 8.83 5.69 21.22
CA CYS A 178 7.51 6.02 21.75
C CYS A 178 6.43 5.13 21.15
N ASP A 179 5.46 4.78 21.99
CA ASP A 179 4.19 4.24 21.55
C ASP A 179 3.22 5.39 21.23
N PRO A 180 2.16 5.13 20.44
CA PRO A 180 1.11 6.10 20.25
C PRO A 180 0.52 6.58 21.59
N GLY A 181 0.42 7.92 21.75
CA GLY A 181 -0.07 8.55 22.98
C GLY A 181 1.00 8.90 24.01
N ASP A 182 2.24 8.45 23.84
CA ASP A 182 3.34 8.89 24.68
C ASP A 182 3.63 10.39 24.49
N ILE A 183 3.94 11.10 25.58
CA ILE A 183 4.24 12.53 25.58
C ILE A 183 5.70 12.73 25.88
N ILE A 184 6.37 13.46 24.99
CA ILE A 184 7.73 13.95 25.22
C ILE A 184 7.66 15.46 25.39
N GLU A 185 8.08 15.93 26.55
CA GLU A 185 8.22 17.35 26.84
C GLU A 185 9.63 17.81 26.55
N PHE A 186 9.76 18.92 25.84
CA PHE A 186 11.03 19.58 25.57
C PHE A 186 11.05 20.90 26.34
N THR A 187 12.02 21.05 27.23
CA THR A 187 12.24 22.25 28.04
C THR A 187 13.65 22.80 27.85
N SER A 188 13.96 23.94 28.49
CA SER A 188 15.35 24.44 28.56
C SER A 188 16.33 23.44 29.18
N ASP A 189 15.85 22.63 30.10
CA ASP A 189 16.68 21.70 30.90
C ASP A 189 16.85 20.33 30.21
N GLY A 190 16.05 20.05 29.19
CA GLY A 190 16.17 18.79 28.45
C GLY A 190 14.87 18.31 27.81
N ALA A 191 14.88 17.02 27.44
CA ALA A 191 13.71 16.33 26.93
C ALA A 191 13.40 15.12 27.80
N HIS A 192 12.13 14.96 28.18
CA HIS A 192 11.68 13.91 29.09
C HIS A 192 10.37 13.30 28.62
N LYS A 193 10.24 11.99 28.79
CA LYS A 193 8.95 11.30 28.62
C LYS A 193 8.15 11.51 29.91
N ILE A 194 7.07 12.29 29.84
CA ILE A 194 6.28 12.70 31.01
C ILE A 194 5.03 11.87 31.25
N GLY A 195 4.64 11.00 30.32
CA GLY A 195 3.50 10.14 30.48
C GLY A 195 2.87 9.69 29.18
N ARG A 196 1.65 9.17 29.32
CA ARG A 196 0.78 8.79 28.17
C ARG A 196 -0.60 9.36 28.42
N ILE A 197 -1.09 10.23 27.52
CA ILE A 197 -2.39 10.90 27.69
C ILE A 197 -3.56 10.01 27.28
N ILE A 198 -3.37 9.14 26.27
CA ILE A 198 -4.48 8.46 25.64
C ILE A 198 -4.14 6.97 25.51
N HIS A 199 -5.05 6.12 25.97
CA HIS A 199 -5.14 4.77 25.45
C HIS A 199 -5.58 4.91 23.98
N SER A 200 -4.68 4.67 23.06
CA SER A 200 -5.00 4.63 21.64
C SER A 200 -5.73 3.32 21.30
N GLY A 201 -6.89 3.11 21.90
CA GLY A 201 -7.89 2.21 21.39
C GLY A 201 -8.53 2.94 20.22
N GLY A 202 -8.39 2.40 19.01
CA GLY A 202 -9.04 3.00 17.86
C GLY A 202 -10.55 3.08 18.11
N THR A 203 -11.13 4.28 18.02
CA THR A 203 -12.58 4.42 18.04
C THR A 203 -13.07 3.94 16.67
N MET A 204 -13.83 2.85 16.67
CA MET A 204 -14.48 2.37 15.46
C MET A 204 -15.83 3.05 15.27
N TYR A 205 -16.09 3.46 14.04
CA TYR A 205 -17.36 4.03 13.62
C TYR A 205 -18.04 3.05 12.65
N ASP A 206 -19.36 2.98 12.72
CA ASP A 206 -20.15 2.29 11.70
C ASP A 206 -20.30 3.14 10.43
N ASP A 207 -20.96 2.58 9.41
CA ASP A 207 -21.17 3.29 8.13
C ASP A 207 -22.05 4.55 8.27
N ALA A 208 -22.76 4.70 9.38
CA ALA A 208 -23.55 5.90 9.70
C ALA A 208 -22.77 6.93 10.54
N GLY A 209 -21.52 6.62 10.90
CA GLY A 209 -20.65 7.49 11.71
C GLY A 209 -20.91 7.41 13.21
N ALA A 210 -21.65 6.39 13.69
CA ALA A 210 -21.85 6.15 15.11
C ALA A 210 -20.70 5.32 15.71
N VAL A 211 -20.32 5.64 16.96
CA VAL A 211 -19.27 4.91 17.68
C VAL A 211 -19.72 3.48 17.97
N VAL A 212 -18.93 2.50 17.51
CA VAL A 212 -19.17 1.08 17.79
C VAL A 212 -18.59 0.74 19.17
N SER A 213 -19.42 0.20 20.07
CA SER A 213 -18.97 -0.17 21.42
C SER A 213 -18.04 -1.39 21.42
N GLU A 214 -17.18 -1.50 22.44
CA GLU A 214 -16.29 -2.67 22.59
C GLU A 214 -17.05 -4.00 22.67
N VAL A 215 -18.26 -4.00 23.21
CA VAL A 215 -19.11 -5.20 23.31
C VAL A 215 -19.47 -5.69 21.92
N VAL A 216 -19.94 -4.80 21.05
CA VAL A 216 -20.28 -5.12 19.66
C VAL A 216 -19.05 -5.62 18.88
N LEU A 217 -17.88 -5.06 19.15
CA LEU A 217 -16.63 -5.52 18.51
C LEU A 217 -16.24 -6.92 18.96
N LYS A 218 -16.33 -7.21 20.28
CA LYS A 218 -16.08 -8.56 20.82
C LYS A 218 -17.05 -9.59 20.25
N ASP A 219 -18.34 -9.26 20.19
CA ASP A 219 -19.35 -10.14 19.60
C ASP A 219 -19.07 -10.42 18.13
N ARG A 220 -18.70 -9.42 17.34
CA ARG A 220 -18.33 -9.60 15.94
C ARG A 220 -17.07 -10.46 15.78
N ILE A 221 -16.08 -10.31 16.64
CA ILE A 221 -14.87 -11.14 16.65
C ILE A 221 -15.24 -12.60 16.96
N HIS A 222 -16.07 -12.85 17.99
CA HIS A 222 -16.56 -14.18 18.32
C HIS A 222 -17.34 -14.80 17.15
N MET A 223 -18.27 -14.05 16.56
CA MET A 223 -19.02 -14.51 15.38
C MET A 223 -18.13 -14.83 14.18
N SER A 224 -17.04 -14.10 13.99
CA SER A 224 -16.09 -14.36 12.89
C SER A 224 -15.22 -15.60 13.10
N GLN A 225 -15.00 -15.99 14.35
CA GLN A 225 -14.17 -17.14 14.73
C GLN A 225 -15.01 -18.43 14.88
N GLU A 226 -16.22 -18.31 15.41
CA GLU A 226 -17.06 -19.44 15.80
C GLU A 226 -18.31 -19.60 14.91
N GLY A 227 -18.63 -18.59 14.12
CA GLY A 227 -19.84 -18.55 13.28
C GLY A 227 -21.11 -18.20 14.06
N ILE A 228 -22.24 -18.20 13.35
CA ILE A 228 -23.58 -17.96 13.93
C ILE A 228 -24.48 -19.14 13.57
N PHE A 229 -25.19 -19.64 14.56
CA PHE A 229 -26.25 -20.61 14.37
C PHE A 229 -27.61 -19.99 14.72
N ILE A 230 -28.50 -19.86 13.73
CA ILE A 230 -29.83 -19.30 13.89
C ILE A 230 -30.84 -20.42 13.80
N VAL A 231 -31.61 -20.67 14.90
CA VAL A 231 -32.71 -21.63 14.94
C VAL A 231 -34.03 -20.88 14.98
N ILE A 232 -34.87 -21.08 13.97
CA ILE A 232 -36.22 -20.51 13.93
C ILE A 232 -37.20 -21.65 14.28
N LEU A 233 -37.93 -21.51 15.39
CA LEU A 233 -38.95 -22.47 15.83
C LEU A 233 -40.33 -21.83 15.63
N THR A 234 -41.17 -22.49 14.90
CA THR A 234 -42.62 -22.15 14.87
C THR A 234 -43.38 -23.08 15.77
N VAL A 235 -43.98 -22.51 16.83
CA VAL A 235 -44.80 -23.27 17.77
C VAL A 235 -46.27 -23.02 17.41
N GLN A 236 -46.96 -24.08 16.99
CA GLN A 236 -48.40 -24.03 16.76
C GLN A 236 -49.12 -24.37 18.10
N ARG A 237 -49.90 -23.44 18.65
CA ARG A 237 -50.75 -23.75 19.78
C ARG A 237 -51.80 -24.74 19.33
N GLY A 238 -51.78 -25.93 19.92
CA GLY A 238 -52.87 -26.88 19.73
C GLY A 238 -54.16 -26.29 20.27
N THR A 239 -55.21 -26.26 19.46
CA THR A 239 -56.56 -26.04 19.92
C THR A 239 -56.99 -27.29 20.68
N GLY A 240 -56.99 -27.18 22.03
CA GLY A 240 -57.60 -28.19 22.92
C GLY A 240 -59.10 -28.16 22.83
#